data_dee1aebe76dcf4597c70b5c5d8c601df
#
_entry.id   dee1aebe76dcf4597c70b5c5d8c601df
#
_cell.length_a   1.000
_cell.length_b   1.000
_cell.length_c   1.000
_cell.angle_alpha   90.00
_cell.angle_beta   90.00
_cell.angle_gamma   90.00
#
_symmetry.space_group_name_H-M   'P 1'
#
loop_
_entity.id
_entity.type
_entity.pdbx_description
1 polymer ?
#
loop_
_entity_poly.entity_id
_entity_poly.type
_entity_poly.pdbx_seq_one_letter_code
_entity_poly.pdbx_strand_id
1 'polypeptide(L)'
;MENIIIRKLKVEDADEVQRIQYAITKKVDDIDYHRLVENVVTDVQHVAAAATVDGVFAGYMITYMMLGGFGLPKSAWITNFGVDPGYMGQGIGKRLAQWVLKEYDERGVTHVYTTVPWDSVDLLSFFRTIGFDRSNFINLCKK
;
A
#
# COMPACT_ATOMS: atom_id res chain seq x y z
N MET A 1 -23.63 -9.59 7.97
CA MET A 1 -22.72 -8.43 7.98
C MET A 1 -21.28 -8.91 7.89
N GLU A 2 -20.54 -8.45 6.92
CA GLU A 2 -19.16 -8.88 6.72
C GLU A 2 -18.24 -8.27 7.77
N ASN A 3 -17.32 -9.07 8.28
CA ASN A 3 -16.34 -8.64 9.27
C ASN A 3 -15.01 -8.31 8.59
N ILE A 4 -14.77 -7.03 8.38
CA ILE A 4 -13.53 -6.53 7.77
C ILE A 4 -12.54 -6.20 8.89
N ILE A 5 -11.38 -6.84 8.85
CA ILE A 5 -10.31 -6.62 9.82
C ILE A 5 -9.07 -6.11 9.09
N ILE A 6 -8.47 -5.05 9.60
CA ILE A 6 -7.18 -4.54 9.13
C ILE A 6 -6.13 -4.90 10.18
N ARG A 7 -5.04 -5.49 9.74
CA ARG A 7 -3.95 -5.93 10.61
C ARG A 7 -2.61 -5.72 9.94
N LYS A 8 -1.53 -5.96 10.68
CA LYS A 8 -0.20 -5.97 10.09
C LYS A 8 -0.07 -7.09 9.07
N LEU A 9 0.60 -6.78 7.97
CA LEU A 9 0.99 -7.79 6.99
C LEU A 9 2.03 -8.72 7.62
N LYS A 10 1.98 -10.01 7.27
CA LYS A 10 2.88 -11.06 7.77
C LYS A 10 3.63 -11.69 6.61
N VAL A 11 4.77 -12.31 6.92
CA VAL A 11 5.55 -13.04 5.91
C VAL A 11 4.70 -14.11 5.23
N GLU A 12 3.83 -14.78 5.98
CA GLU A 12 2.93 -15.81 5.47
C GLU A 12 1.91 -15.30 4.46
N ASP A 13 1.72 -13.98 4.37
CA ASP A 13 0.76 -13.39 3.45
C ASP A 13 1.31 -13.23 2.02
N ALA A 14 2.59 -13.54 1.78
CA ALA A 14 3.24 -13.26 0.50
C ALA A 14 2.52 -13.89 -0.70
N ASP A 15 2.08 -15.14 -0.57
CA ASP A 15 1.36 -15.83 -1.66
C ASP A 15 0.02 -15.15 -1.95
N GLU A 16 -0.65 -14.64 -0.93
CA GLU A 16 -1.89 -13.93 -1.09
C GLU A 16 -1.71 -12.57 -1.77
N VAL A 17 -0.61 -11.87 -1.44
CA VAL A 17 -0.26 -10.61 -2.12
C VAL A 17 -0.06 -10.88 -3.62
N GLN A 18 0.69 -11.92 -3.95
CA GLN A 18 0.92 -12.31 -5.34
C GLN A 18 -0.37 -12.67 -6.05
N ARG A 19 -1.25 -13.44 -5.40
CA ARG A 19 -2.54 -13.84 -5.95
C ARG A 19 -3.39 -12.61 -6.30
N ILE A 20 -3.46 -11.63 -5.39
CA ILE A 20 -4.26 -10.43 -5.63
C ILE A 20 -3.66 -9.60 -6.76
N GLN A 21 -2.34 -9.46 -6.79
CA GLN A 21 -1.67 -8.71 -7.86
C GLN A 21 -1.97 -9.34 -9.23
N TYR A 22 -1.89 -10.66 -9.32
CA TYR A 22 -2.26 -11.36 -10.55
C TYR A 22 -3.74 -11.18 -10.90
N ALA A 23 -4.62 -11.22 -9.91
CA ALA A 23 -6.05 -11.02 -10.14
C ALA A 23 -6.35 -9.63 -10.71
N ILE A 24 -5.59 -8.62 -10.30
CA ILE A 24 -5.76 -7.24 -10.77
C ILE A 24 -5.18 -7.05 -12.17
N THR A 25 -3.93 -7.48 -12.39
CA THR A 25 -3.21 -7.19 -13.64
C THR A 25 -3.45 -8.21 -14.74
N LYS A 26 -3.83 -9.43 -14.36
CA LYS A 26 -3.97 -10.58 -15.28
C LYS A 26 -2.66 -10.95 -15.95
N LYS A 27 -1.53 -10.56 -15.37
CA LYS A 27 -0.19 -10.80 -15.89
C LYS A 27 0.70 -11.41 -14.82
N VAL A 28 1.54 -12.37 -15.26
CA VAL A 28 2.61 -12.90 -14.41
C VAL A 28 3.79 -11.93 -14.50
N ASP A 29 4.36 -11.55 -13.37
CA ASP A 29 5.53 -10.70 -13.32
C ASP A 29 6.72 -11.45 -12.70
N ASP A 30 7.89 -10.79 -12.66
CA ASP A 30 9.13 -11.37 -12.17
C ASP A 30 9.39 -11.06 -10.68
N ILE A 31 8.41 -10.48 -9.99
CA ILE A 31 8.61 -10.04 -8.62
C ILE A 31 8.65 -11.23 -7.67
N ASP A 32 9.69 -11.27 -6.83
CA ASP A 32 9.77 -12.21 -5.71
C ASP A 32 8.94 -11.66 -4.56
N TYR A 33 7.68 -12.07 -4.48
CA TYR A 33 6.75 -11.55 -3.49
C TYR A 33 7.11 -11.96 -2.06
N HIS A 34 7.73 -13.11 -1.87
CA HIS A 34 8.21 -13.53 -0.55
C HIS A 34 9.28 -12.56 -0.04
N ARG A 35 10.22 -12.21 -0.89
CA ARG A 35 11.27 -11.26 -0.56
C ARG A 35 10.71 -9.85 -0.35
N LEU A 36 9.79 -9.43 -1.20
CA LEU A 36 9.14 -8.12 -1.08
C LEU A 36 8.45 -7.96 0.27
N VAL A 37 7.65 -8.95 0.65
CA VAL A 37 6.90 -8.92 1.91
C VAL A 37 7.87 -9.03 3.09
N GLU A 38 8.82 -9.95 3.04
CA GLU A 38 9.81 -10.12 4.11
C GLU A 38 10.58 -8.84 4.39
N ASN A 39 11.04 -8.16 3.34
CA ASN A 39 11.80 -6.92 3.49
C ASN A 39 11.04 -5.83 4.23
N VAL A 40 9.74 -5.76 4.05
CA VAL A 40 8.95 -4.71 4.71
C VAL A 40 8.49 -5.12 6.10
N VAL A 41 8.13 -6.39 6.31
CA VAL A 41 7.57 -6.80 7.61
C VAL A 41 8.63 -7.05 8.67
N THR A 42 9.88 -7.30 8.29
CA THR A 42 10.97 -7.53 9.25
C THR A 42 11.65 -6.24 9.71
N ASP A 43 11.34 -5.10 9.10
CA ASP A 43 11.88 -3.81 9.51
C ASP A 43 10.77 -2.99 10.17
N VAL A 44 10.94 -2.72 11.48
CA VAL A 44 9.92 -2.03 12.27
C VAL A 44 9.66 -0.59 11.82
N GLN A 45 10.55 0.00 11.03
CA GLN A 45 10.35 1.34 10.50
C GLN A 45 9.24 1.40 9.46
N HIS A 46 9.03 0.30 8.73
CA HIS A 46 8.05 0.27 7.66
C HIS A 46 6.68 -0.17 8.18
N VAL A 47 5.65 0.25 7.50
CA VAL A 47 4.27 -0.12 7.83
C VAL A 47 3.68 -0.86 6.64
N ALA A 48 3.16 -2.04 6.89
CA ALA A 48 2.45 -2.80 5.86
C ALA A 48 1.19 -3.41 6.48
N ALA A 49 0.10 -3.32 5.75
CA ALA A 49 -1.22 -3.72 6.23
C ALA A 49 -1.84 -4.80 5.37
N ALA A 50 -2.63 -5.64 6.00
CA ALA A 50 -3.45 -6.64 5.35
C ALA A 50 -4.91 -6.43 5.75
N ALA A 51 -5.81 -6.72 4.84
CA ALA A 51 -7.23 -6.71 5.11
C ALA A 51 -7.79 -8.11 4.92
N THR A 52 -8.60 -8.56 5.87
CA THR A 52 -9.36 -9.79 5.74
C THR A 52 -10.85 -9.50 5.81
N VAL A 53 -11.64 -10.29 5.10
CA VAL A 53 -13.11 -10.26 5.16
C VAL A 53 -13.57 -11.63 5.58
N ASP A 54 -14.15 -11.71 6.77
CA ASP A 54 -14.57 -12.99 7.36
C ASP A 54 -13.45 -14.04 7.35
N GLY A 55 -12.22 -13.59 7.65
CA GLY A 55 -11.03 -14.44 7.70
C GLY A 55 -10.34 -14.69 6.36
N VAL A 56 -10.89 -14.20 5.26
CA VAL A 56 -10.32 -14.37 3.92
C VAL A 56 -9.48 -13.14 3.55
N PHE A 57 -8.25 -13.36 3.11
CA PHE A 57 -7.35 -12.27 2.71
C PHE A 57 -7.94 -11.55 1.48
N ALA A 58 -8.17 -10.24 1.61
CA ALA A 58 -8.88 -9.46 0.60
C ALA A 58 -8.12 -8.25 0.08
N GLY A 59 -7.03 -7.85 0.74
CA GLY A 59 -6.28 -6.69 0.28
C GLY A 59 -5.03 -6.46 1.09
N TYR A 60 -4.17 -5.59 0.58
CA TYR A 60 -2.91 -5.24 1.23
C TYR A 60 -2.45 -3.85 0.83
N MET A 61 -1.63 -3.24 1.68
CA MET A 61 -0.92 -2.00 1.37
C MET A 61 0.47 -2.09 1.95
N ILE A 62 1.48 -1.93 1.11
CA ILE A 62 2.89 -1.99 1.49
C ILE A 62 3.47 -0.60 1.38
N THR A 63 4.17 -0.16 2.43
CA THR A 63 4.78 1.16 2.48
C THR A 63 6.18 1.06 3.05
N TYR A 64 7.00 2.06 2.71
CA TYR A 64 8.37 2.18 3.21
C TYR A 64 8.56 3.55 3.83
N MET A 65 9.27 3.59 4.95
CA MET A 65 9.70 4.85 5.54
C MET A 65 11.11 5.17 5.02
N MET A 66 11.31 6.42 4.67
CA MET A 66 12.59 6.91 4.17
C MET A 66 13.07 8.07 5.04
N LEU A 67 14.35 8.05 5.43
CA LEU A 67 14.97 9.11 6.19
C LEU A 67 15.71 10.06 5.25
N GLY A 68 15.45 11.37 5.39
CA GLY A 68 16.12 12.41 4.62
C GLY A 68 15.64 12.47 3.17
N GLY A 69 16.41 13.14 2.32
CA GLY A 69 16.09 13.31 0.91
C GLY A 69 15.46 14.67 0.62
N PHE A 70 16.20 15.52 -0.06
CA PHE A 70 15.73 16.80 -0.59
C PHE A 70 14.95 17.66 0.40
N GLY A 71 15.45 17.76 1.64
CA GLY A 71 14.84 18.61 2.65
C GLY A 71 13.76 17.95 3.48
N LEU A 72 13.41 16.69 3.20
CA LEU A 72 12.42 15.96 3.99
C LEU A 72 13.13 15.23 5.12
N PRO A 73 12.77 15.45 6.40
CA PRO A 73 13.43 14.75 7.51
C PRO A 73 13.12 13.26 7.51
N LYS A 74 11.87 12.90 7.30
CA LYS A 74 11.43 11.53 7.09
C LYS A 74 10.08 11.55 6.37
N SER A 75 9.86 10.54 5.56
CA SER A 75 8.63 10.42 4.78
C SER A 75 8.28 8.95 4.60
N ALA A 76 7.03 8.68 4.31
CA ALA A 76 6.57 7.34 3.99
C ALA A 76 6.14 7.29 2.53
N TRP A 77 6.29 6.12 1.91
CA TRP A 77 5.99 5.91 0.50
C TRP A 77 5.15 4.67 0.33
N ILE A 78 3.96 4.81 -0.21
CA ILE A 78 3.11 3.68 -0.58
C ILE A 78 3.63 3.14 -1.91
N THR A 79 4.11 1.90 -1.92
CA THR A 79 4.74 1.30 -3.09
C THR A 79 3.89 0.21 -3.73
N ASN A 80 3.08 -0.49 -2.94
CA ASN A 80 2.25 -1.58 -3.42
C ASN A 80 0.91 -1.54 -2.72
N PHE A 81 -0.14 -1.74 -3.49
CA PHE A 81 -1.50 -1.67 -2.99
C PHE A 81 -2.41 -2.50 -3.89
N GLY A 82 -3.24 -3.29 -3.29
CA GLY A 82 -4.22 -4.07 -4.06
C GLY A 82 -5.38 -4.52 -3.21
N VAL A 83 -6.56 -4.52 -3.82
CA VAL A 83 -7.77 -5.10 -3.25
C VAL A 83 -8.25 -6.19 -4.20
N ASP A 84 -8.56 -7.35 -3.68
CA ASP A 84 -9.09 -8.45 -4.47
C ASP A 84 -10.33 -7.97 -5.23
N PRO A 85 -10.38 -8.14 -6.57
CA PRO A 85 -11.52 -7.69 -7.37
C PRO A 85 -12.88 -8.22 -6.85
N GLY A 86 -12.89 -9.38 -6.22
CA GLY A 86 -14.11 -9.94 -5.64
C GLY A 86 -14.64 -9.19 -4.42
N TYR A 87 -13.83 -8.30 -3.86
CA TYR A 87 -14.18 -7.52 -2.66
C TYR A 87 -14.15 -6.00 -2.90
N MET A 88 -14.07 -5.58 -4.14
CA MET A 88 -14.09 -4.15 -4.45
C MET A 88 -15.44 -3.52 -4.14
N GLY A 89 -15.44 -2.23 -3.85
CA GLY A 89 -16.65 -1.48 -3.55
C GLY A 89 -17.10 -1.57 -2.09
N GLN A 90 -16.29 -2.18 -1.22
CA GLN A 90 -16.63 -2.35 0.20
C GLN A 90 -15.82 -1.44 1.12
N GLY A 91 -15.03 -0.53 0.56
CA GLY A 91 -14.23 0.40 1.36
C GLY A 91 -12.95 -0.20 1.94
N ILE A 92 -12.51 -1.35 1.47
CA ILE A 92 -11.30 -2.03 1.99
C ILE A 92 -10.06 -1.18 1.75
N GLY A 93 -9.90 -0.63 0.54
CA GLY A 93 -8.75 0.21 0.22
C GLY A 93 -8.66 1.43 1.12
N LYS A 94 -9.79 2.08 1.35
CA LYS A 94 -9.86 3.24 2.25
C LYS A 94 -9.46 2.88 3.68
N ARG A 95 -9.94 1.75 4.18
CA ARG A 95 -9.61 1.28 5.53
C ARG A 95 -8.13 0.91 5.66
N LEU A 96 -7.55 0.28 4.64
CA LEU A 96 -6.12 -0.01 4.60
C LEU A 96 -5.32 1.30 4.69
N ALA A 97 -5.67 2.27 3.86
CA ALA A 97 -4.98 3.56 3.85
C ALA A 97 -5.12 4.29 5.18
N GLN A 98 -6.31 4.32 5.76
CA GLN A 98 -6.54 4.96 7.06
C GLN A 98 -5.69 4.33 8.16
N TRP A 99 -5.59 3.00 8.16
CA TRP A 99 -4.80 2.27 9.13
C TRP A 99 -3.30 2.61 9.01
N VAL A 100 -2.80 2.61 7.78
CA VAL A 100 -1.39 2.94 7.50
C VAL A 100 -1.07 4.39 7.87
N LEU A 101 -1.93 5.32 7.46
CA LEU A 101 -1.74 6.75 7.74
C LEU A 101 -1.75 7.03 9.24
N LYS A 102 -2.62 6.36 9.98
CA LYS A 102 -2.68 6.49 11.44
C LYS A 102 -1.40 5.98 12.09
N GLU A 103 -0.90 4.84 11.65
CA GLU A 103 0.36 4.28 12.17
C GLU A 103 1.52 5.26 11.97
N TYR A 104 1.61 5.87 10.80
CA TYR A 104 2.67 6.84 10.54
C TYR A 104 2.49 8.13 11.33
N ASP A 105 1.26 8.60 11.45
CA ASP A 105 0.97 9.79 12.24
C ASP A 105 1.41 9.62 13.71
N GLU A 106 1.13 8.47 14.30
CA GLU A 106 1.55 8.13 15.65
C GLU A 106 3.07 8.07 15.81
N ARG A 107 3.81 7.85 14.73
CA ARG A 107 5.27 7.83 14.69
C ARG A 107 5.87 9.19 14.33
N GLY A 108 5.03 10.22 14.17
CA GLY A 108 5.47 11.56 13.80
C GLY A 108 5.82 11.71 12.33
N VAL A 109 5.39 10.78 11.47
CA VAL A 109 5.60 10.86 10.03
C VAL A 109 4.33 11.44 9.41
N THR A 110 4.42 12.70 8.95
CA THR A 110 3.25 13.44 8.45
C THR A 110 3.19 13.55 6.93
N HIS A 111 4.29 13.23 6.26
CA HIS A 111 4.36 13.29 4.81
C HIS A 111 4.36 11.88 4.24
N VAL A 112 3.28 11.53 3.56
CA VAL A 112 3.11 10.23 2.92
C VAL A 112 2.91 10.46 1.44
N TYR A 113 3.74 9.81 0.63
CA TYR A 113 3.76 9.96 -0.82
C TYR A 113 3.40 8.65 -1.49
N THR A 114 2.94 8.74 -2.71
CA THR A 114 2.82 7.59 -3.61
C THR A 114 3.07 8.05 -5.03
N THR A 115 3.45 7.12 -5.89
CA THR A 115 3.63 7.37 -7.32
C THR A 115 2.67 6.47 -8.08
N VAL A 116 1.84 7.08 -8.92
CA VAL A 116 0.90 6.34 -9.76
C VAL A 116 1.09 6.80 -11.20
N PRO A 117 0.83 5.90 -12.18
CA PRO A 117 0.83 6.34 -13.57
C PRO A 117 -0.18 7.47 -13.75
N TRP A 118 0.22 8.54 -14.42
CA TRP A 118 -0.62 9.73 -14.50
C TRP A 118 -1.89 9.54 -15.32
N ASP A 119 -1.96 8.46 -16.12
CA ASP A 119 -3.15 8.08 -16.87
C ASP A 119 -3.99 7.00 -16.13
N SER A 120 -3.61 6.64 -14.92
CA SER A 120 -4.36 5.68 -14.11
C SER A 120 -5.47 6.40 -13.34
N VAL A 121 -6.61 6.58 -14.01
CA VAL A 121 -7.74 7.37 -13.49
C VAL A 121 -8.25 6.79 -12.17
N ASP A 122 -8.35 5.46 -12.07
CA ASP A 122 -8.90 4.80 -10.89
C ASP A 122 -8.01 5.02 -9.66
N LEU A 123 -6.69 4.87 -9.80
CA LEU A 123 -5.76 5.09 -8.71
C LEU A 123 -5.72 6.57 -8.30
N LEU A 124 -5.69 7.47 -9.27
CA LEU A 124 -5.70 8.90 -8.98
C LEU A 124 -6.96 9.29 -8.22
N SER A 125 -8.11 8.81 -8.67
CA SER A 125 -9.38 9.08 -8.02
C SER A 125 -9.41 8.53 -6.60
N PHE A 126 -8.94 7.29 -6.41
CA PHE A 126 -8.89 6.66 -5.09
C PHE A 126 -8.04 7.50 -4.12
N PHE A 127 -6.81 7.83 -4.50
CA PHE A 127 -5.92 8.59 -3.61
C PHE A 127 -6.45 9.99 -3.32
N ARG A 128 -7.13 10.63 -4.27
CA ARG A 128 -7.79 11.90 -4.02
C ARG A 128 -8.87 11.80 -2.95
N THR A 129 -9.68 10.75 -3.01
CA THR A 129 -10.79 10.59 -2.04
C THR A 129 -10.29 10.43 -0.60
N ILE A 130 -9.06 9.98 -0.41
CA ILE A 130 -8.47 9.81 0.92
C ILE A 130 -7.50 10.93 1.31
N GLY A 131 -7.52 12.04 0.54
CA GLY A 131 -6.80 13.25 0.92
C GLY A 131 -5.46 13.48 0.24
N PHE A 132 -5.07 12.63 -0.71
CA PHE A 132 -3.83 12.85 -1.45
C PHE A 132 -4.08 13.86 -2.56
N ASP A 133 -3.10 14.69 -2.78
CA ASP A 133 -3.10 15.67 -3.86
C ASP A 133 -1.69 15.71 -4.46
N ARG A 134 -1.57 16.45 -5.54
CA ARG A 134 -0.30 16.62 -6.23
C ARG A 134 0.75 17.19 -5.28
N SER A 135 1.92 16.55 -5.22
CA SER A 135 3.04 17.06 -4.42
C SER A 135 3.80 18.12 -5.22
N ASN A 136 4.73 18.79 -4.53
CA ASN A 136 5.64 19.75 -5.16
C ASN A 136 6.94 19.10 -5.64
N PHE A 137 6.95 17.77 -5.76
CA PHE A 137 8.06 17.01 -6.34
C PHE A 137 7.63 16.41 -7.68
N ILE A 138 8.57 16.23 -8.57
CA ILE A 138 8.34 15.48 -9.80
C ILE A 138 9.21 14.23 -9.79
N ASN A 139 8.73 13.19 -10.43
CA ASN A 139 9.42 11.91 -10.54
C ASN A 139 10.27 11.91 -11.82
N LEU A 140 11.58 11.66 -11.69
CA LEU A 140 12.50 11.62 -12.84
C LEU A 140 12.97 10.20 -13.04
N CYS A 141 13.06 9.78 -14.31
CA CYS A 141 13.49 8.44 -14.66
C CYS A 141 14.60 8.50 -15.72
N LYS A 142 15.65 7.73 -15.49
CA LYS A 142 16.67 7.50 -16.52
C LYS A 142 16.55 6.05 -17.00
N LYS A 143 16.39 5.87 -18.29
CA LYS A 143 16.33 4.53 -18.90
C LYS A 143 17.67 4.12 -19.50
#